data_390a2ea3495f92561add490ea4e9f41c
#
_entry.id   390a2ea3495f92561add490ea4e9f41c
#
_cell.length_a   1.000
_cell.length_b   1.000
_cell.length_c   1.000
_cell.angle_alpha   90.00
_cell.angle_beta   90.00
_cell.angle_gamma   90.00
#
_symmetry.space_group_name_H-M   'P 1'
#
loop_
_entity.id
_entity.type
_entity.pdbx_description
1 polymer ?
#
loop_
_entity_poly.entity_id
_entity_poly.type
_entity_poly.pdbx_seq_one_letter_code
_entity_poly.pdbx_strand_id
1 'polypeptide(L)'
;MKILCRILSCLATVCITVACSSTAHIVIRDGADYGLTAEFIPSSLLEKNITHLLKQKSEHTDGQSVFNGQELKEAFTKEGISVQDITLQGALGLRFVCTVPQTHELLEDVIGYDKKERKAVLRISPENIVSFLEILPQESRDFIDMLMAPLFTGDAIPPAEYEELIGAAYGKKIAAELRNAEFTLTVDVPYKVQTARISPAGTVTVQTKTEKTSRALIRIPLLELLCTVGMIEVQMQ
;
A
#
# COMPACT_ATOMS: atom_id res chain seq x y z
N MET A 1 -19.97 -7.64 -5.48
CA MET A 1 -19.76 -6.43 -4.66
C MET A 1 -18.58 -6.57 -3.66
N LYS A 2 -17.69 -7.56 -3.80
CA LYS A 2 -16.57 -7.82 -2.86
C LYS A 2 -15.19 -7.77 -3.51
N ILE A 3 -15.07 -7.42 -4.77
CA ILE A 3 -13.83 -7.52 -5.54
C ILE A 3 -13.09 -6.17 -5.63
N LEU A 4 -13.77 -5.09 -5.33
CA LEU A 4 -13.43 -3.74 -5.72
C LEU A 4 -12.39 -3.00 -4.90
N CYS A 5 -12.22 -3.35 -3.67
CA CYS A 5 -11.34 -2.66 -2.74
C CYS A 5 -9.85 -3.00 -2.85
N ARG A 6 -9.44 -3.69 -3.91
CA ARG A 6 -8.31 -4.59 -3.86
C ARG A 6 -6.95 -4.04 -4.32
N ILE A 7 -6.86 -2.95 -5.08
CA ILE A 7 -5.55 -2.52 -5.66
C ILE A 7 -4.88 -1.39 -4.90
N LEU A 8 -5.59 -0.39 -4.41
CA LEU A 8 -4.96 0.65 -3.60
C LEU A 8 -4.55 0.10 -2.24
N SER A 9 -5.24 -0.91 -1.80
CA SER A 9 -4.86 -1.73 -0.68
C SER A 9 -3.59 -2.55 -0.96
N CYS A 10 -3.35 -2.96 -2.20
CA CYS A 10 -2.05 -3.52 -2.61
C CYS A 10 -0.93 -2.54 -2.37
N LEU A 11 -1.14 -1.31 -2.78
CA LEU A 11 -0.21 -0.25 -2.48
C LEU A 11 -0.06 -0.06 -0.96
N ALA A 12 -1.14 -0.04 -0.22
CA ALA A 12 -1.09 0.08 1.24
C ALA A 12 -0.54 -1.18 1.90
N THR A 13 -0.87 -2.37 1.43
CA THR A 13 -0.52 -3.64 2.12
C THR A 13 0.91 -4.09 1.86
N VAL A 14 1.46 -3.88 0.67
CA VAL A 14 2.90 -4.02 0.42
C VAL A 14 3.66 -2.99 1.27
N CYS A 15 3.00 -1.90 1.68
CA CYS A 15 3.53 -0.85 2.54
C CYS A 15 3.43 -1.12 4.04
N ILE A 16 2.66 -2.09 4.49
CA ILE A 16 2.32 -2.31 5.89
C ILE A 16 3.42 -3.03 6.69
N THR A 17 4.41 -3.61 6.05
CA THR A 17 5.47 -4.28 6.81
C THR A 17 6.54 -3.30 7.25
N VAL A 18 6.35 -2.80 8.44
CA VAL A 18 7.32 -2.30 9.46
C VAL A 18 8.67 -1.78 8.95
N ALA A 19 8.95 -0.52 9.26
CA ALA A 19 10.29 0.09 9.19
C ALA A 19 10.95 0.16 7.80
N CYS A 20 10.26 0.76 6.83
CA CYS A 20 10.68 0.70 5.45
C CYS A 20 10.29 1.95 4.70
N SER A 21 10.92 2.21 3.60
CA SER A 21 10.40 3.15 2.63
C SER A 21 9.30 2.45 1.81
N SER A 22 8.06 2.79 2.09
CA SER A 22 6.92 2.34 1.32
C SER A 22 6.42 3.48 0.46
N THR A 23 6.50 3.33 -0.83
CA THR A 23 6.09 4.36 -1.77
C THR A 23 5.06 3.84 -2.76
N ALA A 24 4.10 4.68 -3.09
CA ALA A 24 3.15 4.43 -4.14
C ALA A 24 3.05 5.63 -5.07
N HIS A 25 2.83 5.39 -6.33
CA HIS A 25 2.62 6.43 -7.33
C HIS A 25 1.42 6.09 -8.19
N ILE A 26 0.45 6.97 -8.20
CA ILE A 26 -0.76 6.89 -9.02
C ILE A 26 -0.68 7.98 -10.08
N VAL A 27 -0.94 7.59 -11.33
CA VAL A 27 -1.05 8.52 -12.46
C VAL A 27 -2.48 8.49 -12.97
N ILE A 28 -3.23 9.56 -12.71
CA ILE A 28 -4.58 9.77 -13.24
C ILE A 28 -4.48 10.47 -14.59
N ARG A 29 -5.15 9.92 -15.61
CA ARG A 29 -5.17 10.45 -16.97
C ARG A 29 -6.60 10.63 -17.43
N ASP A 30 -6.82 11.63 -18.28
CA ASP A 30 -8.12 11.85 -18.92
C ASP A 30 -8.43 10.72 -19.92
N GLY A 31 -9.50 9.96 -19.65
CA GLY A 31 -10.03 8.96 -20.58
C GLY A 31 -9.08 7.77 -20.87
N ALA A 32 -8.11 7.53 -19.99
CA ALA A 32 -7.17 6.41 -20.10
C ALA A 32 -7.03 5.70 -18.75
N ASP A 33 -6.51 4.48 -18.79
CA ASP A 33 -6.27 3.67 -17.61
C ASP A 33 -5.35 4.36 -16.58
N TYR A 34 -5.55 4.05 -15.32
CA TYR A 34 -4.68 4.54 -14.25
C TYR A 34 -3.34 3.81 -14.26
N GLY A 35 -2.24 4.56 -14.21
CA GLY A 35 -0.92 4.00 -13.97
C GLY A 35 -0.66 3.87 -12.47
N LEU A 36 -0.19 2.72 -12.04
CA LEU A 36 0.15 2.44 -10.64
C LEU A 36 1.57 1.92 -10.55
N THR A 37 2.33 2.46 -9.61
CA THR A 37 3.62 1.90 -9.20
C THR A 37 3.63 1.80 -7.68
N ALA A 38 4.01 0.65 -7.16
CA ALA A 38 4.24 0.46 -5.74
C ALA A 38 5.65 -0.09 -5.52
N GLU A 39 6.30 0.39 -4.48
CA GLU A 39 7.61 -0.09 -4.10
C GLU A 39 7.66 -0.22 -2.58
N PHE A 40 8.13 -1.36 -2.16
CA PHE A 40 8.35 -1.71 -0.78
C PHE A 40 9.81 -2.17 -0.60
N ILE A 41 10.56 -1.42 0.21
CA ILE A 41 11.95 -1.74 0.54
C ILE A 41 12.04 -1.93 2.04
N PRO A 42 12.16 -3.19 2.53
CA PRO A 42 12.27 -3.49 3.95
C PRO A 42 13.57 -2.93 4.54
N SER A 43 13.54 -2.61 5.83
CA SER A 43 14.80 -2.35 6.53
C SER A 43 15.60 -3.66 6.66
N SER A 44 16.92 -3.53 6.73
CA SER A 44 17.80 -4.69 6.90
C SER A 44 17.54 -5.45 8.22
N LEU A 45 17.01 -4.75 9.23
CA LEU A 45 16.65 -5.37 10.51
C LEU A 45 15.38 -6.22 10.38
N LEU A 46 14.35 -5.69 9.71
CA LEU A 46 13.12 -6.42 9.43
C LEU A 46 13.41 -7.65 8.58
N GLU A 47 14.12 -7.46 7.48
CA GLU A 47 14.47 -8.56 6.56
C GLU A 47 15.19 -9.70 7.27
N LYS A 48 16.17 -9.38 8.12
CA LYS A 48 16.91 -10.40 8.93
C LYS A 48 15.98 -11.14 9.89
N ASN A 49 15.12 -10.43 10.62
CA ASN A 49 14.22 -11.04 11.59
C ASN A 49 13.19 -11.94 10.91
N ILE A 50 12.59 -11.48 9.83
CA ILE A 50 11.59 -12.25 9.09
C ILE A 50 12.25 -13.49 8.43
N THR A 51 13.40 -13.32 7.79
CA THR A 51 14.14 -14.44 7.21
C THR A 51 14.48 -15.48 8.28
N HIS A 52 14.84 -15.05 9.50
CA HIS A 52 15.09 -15.98 10.61
C HIS A 52 13.82 -16.75 11.01
N LEU A 53 12.67 -16.09 11.12
CA LEU A 53 11.40 -16.74 11.44
C LEU A 53 10.95 -17.71 10.34
N LEU A 54 11.12 -17.35 9.07
CA LEU A 54 10.80 -18.21 7.94
C LEU A 54 11.64 -19.48 7.91
N LYS A 55 12.94 -19.38 8.21
CA LYS A 55 13.84 -20.54 8.31
C LYS A 55 13.45 -21.52 9.42
N GLN A 56 12.81 -21.04 10.47
CA GLN A 56 12.32 -21.90 11.55
C GLN A 56 11.04 -22.66 11.18
N LYS A 57 10.26 -22.15 10.20
CA LYS A 57 8.95 -22.72 9.82
C LYS A 57 8.97 -23.54 8.54
N SER A 58 9.93 -23.33 7.65
CA SER A 58 9.98 -23.97 6.34
C SER A 58 11.42 -24.17 5.87
N GLU A 59 11.62 -25.06 4.89
CA GLU A 59 12.90 -25.27 4.19
C GLU A 59 13.31 -24.08 3.29
N HIS A 60 12.96 -22.86 3.66
CA HIS A 60 13.32 -21.67 2.89
C HIS A 60 14.85 -21.51 2.85
N THR A 61 15.39 -21.49 1.63
CA THR A 61 16.80 -21.25 1.36
C THR A 61 17.15 -19.77 1.51
N ASP A 62 18.38 -19.49 1.96
CA ASP A 62 18.88 -18.11 2.08
C ASP A 62 18.75 -17.34 0.76
N GLY A 63 18.15 -16.15 0.84
CA GLY A 63 18.00 -15.22 -0.30
C GLY A 63 16.79 -15.46 -1.20
N GLN A 64 15.96 -16.45 -0.91
CA GLN A 64 14.71 -16.64 -1.66
C GLN A 64 13.65 -15.63 -1.19
N SER A 65 12.99 -14.98 -2.14
CA SER A 65 11.88 -14.09 -1.84
C SER A 65 10.65 -14.87 -1.35
N VAL A 66 9.92 -14.30 -0.40
CA VAL A 66 8.61 -14.80 0.02
C VAL A 66 7.53 -14.56 -1.04
N PHE A 67 7.84 -13.74 -2.04
CA PHE A 67 6.95 -13.48 -3.17
C PHE A 67 7.41 -14.25 -4.38
N ASN A 68 6.45 -14.85 -5.09
CA ASN A 68 6.66 -15.42 -6.41
C ASN A 68 6.17 -14.40 -7.46
N GLY A 69 7.10 -13.77 -8.18
CA GLY A 69 6.75 -12.72 -9.16
C GLY A 69 5.86 -13.21 -10.30
N GLN A 70 6.00 -14.48 -10.71
CA GLN A 70 5.17 -15.06 -11.75
C GLN A 70 3.74 -15.28 -11.26
N GLU A 71 3.56 -15.85 -10.07
CA GLU A 71 2.25 -16.07 -9.47
C GLU A 71 1.54 -14.75 -9.18
N LEU A 72 2.27 -13.74 -8.68
CA LEU A 72 1.74 -12.39 -8.51
C LEU A 72 1.23 -11.83 -9.84
N LYS A 73 2.03 -11.94 -10.91
CA LYS A 73 1.65 -11.47 -12.23
C LYS A 73 0.41 -12.17 -12.76
N GLU A 74 0.32 -13.47 -12.61
CA GLU A 74 -0.85 -14.27 -13.01
C GLU A 74 -2.09 -13.90 -12.20
N ALA A 75 -1.97 -13.75 -10.88
CA ALA A 75 -3.05 -13.35 -10.00
C ALA A 75 -3.64 -11.98 -10.40
N PHE A 76 -2.79 -10.98 -10.62
CA PHE A 76 -3.24 -9.65 -11.05
C PHE A 76 -3.81 -9.64 -12.47
N THR A 77 -3.19 -10.39 -13.39
CA THR A 77 -3.70 -10.49 -14.78
C THR A 77 -5.08 -11.14 -14.83
N LYS A 78 -5.32 -12.14 -13.99
CA LYS A 78 -6.63 -12.80 -13.84
C LYS A 78 -7.72 -11.82 -13.39
N GLU A 79 -7.36 -10.85 -12.57
CA GLU A 79 -8.26 -9.77 -12.14
C GLU A 79 -8.38 -8.63 -13.19
N GLY A 80 -7.82 -8.77 -14.37
CA GLY A 80 -7.91 -7.76 -15.44
C GLY A 80 -6.93 -6.60 -15.33
N ILE A 81 -5.88 -6.74 -14.48
CA ILE A 81 -4.84 -5.74 -14.29
C ILE A 81 -3.67 -6.03 -15.22
N SER A 82 -3.27 -5.03 -15.99
CA SER A 82 -2.12 -5.16 -16.88
C SER A 82 -0.82 -4.91 -16.12
N VAL A 83 -0.08 -5.95 -15.81
CA VAL A 83 1.19 -5.89 -15.10
C VAL A 83 2.33 -5.67 -16.08
N GLN A 84 3.04 -4.55 -15.96
CA GLN A 84 4.21 -4.21 -16.78
C GLN A 84 5.51 -4.75 -16.19
N ASP A 85 5.67 -4.63 -14.86
CA ASP A 85 6.91 -5.03 -14.18
C ASP A 85 6.64 -5.53 -12.77
N ILE A 86 7.33 -6.59 -12.38
CA ILE A 86 7.46 -7.03 -10.99
C ILE A 86 8.93 -7.29 -10.73
N THR A 87 9.52 -6.56 -9.81
CA THR A 87 10.92 -6.73 -9.39
C THR A 87 10.95 -7.12 -7.92
N LEU A 88 11.56 -8.26 -7.61
CA LEU A 88 11.78 -8.74 -6.25
C LEU A 88 13.18 -8.31 -5.78
N GLN A 89 13.29 -7.82 -4.53
CA GLN A 89 14.54 -7.34 -3.95
C GLN A 89 14.75 -7.97 -2.57
N GLY A 90 15.73 -8.85 -2.47
CA GLY A 90 15.96 -9.62 -1.24
C GLY A 90 14.79 -10.56 -0.93
N ALA A 91 14.61 -10.85 0.36
CA ALA A 91 13.55 -11.77 0.80
C ALA A 91 12.15 -11.14 0.77
N LEU A 92 12.04 -9.82 1.00
CA LEU A 92 10.77 -9.13 1.22
C LEU A 92 10.53 -7.94 0.30
N GLY A 93 11.57 -7.42 -0.35
CA GLY A 93 11.44 -6.24 -1.19
C GLY A 93 10.65 -6.54 -2.47
N LEU A 94 9.75 -5.65 -2.84
CA LEU A 94 8.89 -5.78 -4.00
C LEU A 94 8.70 -4.42 -4.67
N ARG A 95 8.91 -4.38 -5.97
CA ARG A 95 8.46 -3.28 -6.82
C ARG A 95 7.48 -3.80 -7.85
N PHE A 96 6.38 -3.09 -8.02
CA PHE A 96 5.27 -3.48 -8.87
C PHE A 96 4.83 -2.30 -9.74
N VAL A 97 4.67 -2.53 -11.04
CA VAL A 97 4.20 -1.53 -12.00
C VAL A 97 3.05 -2.12 -12.80
N CYS A 98 1.91 -1.46 -12.77
CA CYS A 98 0.73 -1.92 -13.50
C CYS A 98 -0.11 -0.78 -14.07
N THR A 99 -1.04 -1.16 -14.93
CA THR A 99 -2.09 -0.30 -15.44
C THR A 99 -3.45 -0.93 -15.13
N VAL A 100 -4.39 -0.12 -14.66
CA VAL A 100 -5.72 -0.56 -14.25
C VAL A 100 -6.77 0.24 -15.00
N PRO A 101 -7.74 -0.41 -15.67
CA PRO A 101 -8.84 0.28 -16.32
C PRO A 101 -9.59 1.20 -15.35
N GLN A 102 -10.00 2.41 -15.80
CA GLN A 102 -10.77 3.35 -14.97
C GLN A 102 -12.10 2.77 -14.48
N THR A 103 -12.68 1.87 -15.27
CA THR A 103 -13.94 1.19 -14.97
C THR A 103 -13.74 -0.08 -14.15
N HIS A 104 -12.52 -0.34 -13.74
CA HIS A 104 -12.22 -1.54 -12.98
C HIS A 104 -12.85 -1.43 -11.60
N GLU A 105 -13.62 -2.45 -11.26
CA GLU A 105 -14.35 -2.49 -9.99
C GLU A 105 -13.47 -2.17 -8.77
N LEU A 106 -12.21 -2.60 -8.77
CA LEU A 106 -11.26 -2.38 -7.69
C LEU A 106 -10.97 -0.92 -7.38
N LEU A 107 -11.27 0.00 -8.29
CA LEU A 107 -10.94 1.41 -8.12
C LEU A 107 -12.15 2.27 -7.80
N GLU A 108 -13.37 1.75 -7.93
CA GLU A 108 -14.60 2.53 -7.79
C GLU A 108 -14.71 3.19 -6.40
N ASP A 109 -14.36 2.43 -5.33
CA ASP A 109 -14.40 2.97 -3.96
C ASP A 109 -13.06 3.59 -3.51
N VAL A 110 -12.04 3.50 -4.34
CA VAL A 110 -10.68 3.93 -3.99
C VAL A 110 -10.28 5.21 -4.68
N ILE A 111 -10.56 5.33 -5.98
CA ILE A 111 -10.21 6.51 -6.78
C ILE A 111 -11.47 7.07 -7.42
N GLY A 112 -11.96 8.16 -6.89
CA GLY A 112 -12.98 8.98 -7.55
C GLY A 112 -12.31 10.05 -8.39
N TYR A 113 -12.56 10.08 -9.72
CA TYR A 113 -12.08 11.15 -10.58
C TYR A 113 -13.21 11.74 -11.38
N ASP A 114 -13.47 13.03 -11.15
CA ASP A 114 -14.41 13.83 -11.94
C ASP A 114 -13.64 14.82 -12.81
N LYS A 115 -13.63 14.55 -14.12
CA LYS A 115 -12.96 15.37 -15.12
C LYS A 115 -13.61 16.76 -15.28
N LYS A 116 -14.93 16.89 -15.12
CA LYS A 116 -15.65 18.15 -15.28
C LYS A 116 -15.37 19.09 -14.12
N GLU A 117 -15.43 18.54 -12.90
CA GLU A 117 -15.17 19.28 -11.67
C GLU A 117 -13.66 19.42 -11.39
N ARG A 118 -12.79 18.75 -12.16
CA ARG A 118 -11.34 18.68 -11.91
C ARG A 118 -11.08 18.30 -10.47
N LYS A 119 -11.69 17.21 -10.05
CA LYS A 119 -11.63 16.71 -8.68
C LYS A 119 -11.19 15.27 -8.67
N ALA A 120 -10.20 14.97 -7.86
CA ALA A 120 -9.81 13.59 -7.54
C ALA A 120 -9.95 13.36 -6.04
N VAL A 121 -10.45 12.19 -5.70
CA VAL A 121 -10.60 11.72 -4.32
C VAL A 121 -9.98 10.34 -4.21
N LEU A 122 -9.11 10.16 -3.23
CA LEU A 122 -8.54 8.85 -2.90
C LEU A 122 -9.04 8.44 -1.53
N ARG A 123 -9.42 7.18 -1.39
CA ARG A 123 -9.95 6.59 -0.16
C ARG A 123 -9.16 5.34 0.20
N ILE A 124 -8.63 5.31 1.40
CA ILE A 124 -7.90 4.17 1.96
C ILE A 124 -8.64 3.73 3.21
N SER A 125 -9.12 2.50 3.25
CA SER A 125 -9.84 1.93 4.40
C SER A 125 -9.31 0.53 4.75
N PRO A 126 -9.53 0.05 5.99
CA PRO A 126 -9.17 -1.31 6.38
C PRO A 126 -9.80 -2.38 5.47
N GLU A 127 -11.05 -2.18 5.05
CA GLU A 127 -11.74 -3.10 4.14
C GLU A 127 -11.04 -3.19 2.80
N ASN A 128 -10.52 -2.05 2.32
CA ASN A 128 -9.75 -1.97 1.08
C ASN A 128 -8.45 -2.75 1.23
N ILE A 129 -7.82 -2.70 2.39
CA ILE A 129 -6.60 -3.45 2.72
C ILE A 129 -6.86 -4.95 2.72
N VAL A 130 -7.83 -5.43 3.47
CA VAL A 130 -8.17 -6.85 3.57
C VAL A 130 -8.55 -7.42 2.21
N SER A 131 -9.36 -6.70 1.46
CA SER A 131 -9.80 -7.14 0.13
C SER A 131 -8.65 -7.34 -0.86
N PHE A 132 -7.59 -6.53 -0.73
CA PHE A 132 -6.39 -6.74 -1.55
C PHE A 132 -5.64 -8.03 -1.19
N LEU A 133 -5.54 -8.36 0.10
CA LEU A 133 -4.85 -9.56 0.53
C LEU A 133 -5.46 -10.83 -0.10
N GLU A 134 -6.76 -10.79 -0.44
CA GLU A 134 -7.43 -11.91 -1.09
C GLU A 134 -6.98 -12.17 -2.54
N ILE A 135 -6.33 -11.21 -3.22
CA ILE A 135 -5.75 -11.43 -4.58
C ILE A 135 -4.40 -12.12 -4.51
N LEU A 136 -3.67 -11.90 -3.43
CA LEU A 136 -2.33 -12.46 -3.32
C LEU A 136 -2.37 -14.00 -3.32
N PRO A 137 -1.36 -14.64 -3.89
CA PRO A 137 -1.16 -16.08 -3.72
C PRO A 137 -1.16 -16.47 -2.24
N GLN A 138 -1.65 -17.67 -1.93
CA GLN A 138 -1.86 -18.13 -0.55
C GLN A 138 -0.58 -18.00 0.31
N GLU A 139 0.56 -18.41 -0.23
CA GLU A 139 1.84 -18.32 0.49
C GLU A 139 2.20 -16.88 0.89
N SER A 140 1.97 -15.92 -0.01
CA SER A 140 2.19 -14.50 0.26
C SER A 140 1.20 -13.97 1.31
N ARG A 141 -0.06 -14.45 1.28
CA ARG A 141 -1.08 -14.11 2.29
C ARG A 141 -0.71 -14.61 3.67
N ASP A 142 -0.38 -15.88 3.78
CA ASP A 142 -0.01 -16.50 5.07
C ASP A 142 1.16 -15.78 5.74
N PHE A 143 2.10 -15.29 4.93
CA PHE A 143 3.20 -14.47 5.42
C PHE A 143 2.72 -13.10 5.94
N ILE A 144 1.87 -12.42 5.19
CA ILE A 144 1.33 -11.11 5.59
C ILE A 144 0.42 -11.25 6.81
N ASP A 145 -0.43 -12.27 6.85
CA ASP A 145 -1.30 -12.58 7.99
C ASP A 145 -0.48 -12.80 9.26
N MET A 146 0.66 -13.48 9.15
CA MET A 146 1.57 -13.66 10.29
C MET A 146 2.15 -12.32 10.80
N LEU A 147 2.48 -11.38 9.90
CA LEU A 147 2.98 -10.06 10.27
C LEU A 147 1.90 -9.16 10.83
N MET A 148 0.67 -9.30 10.32
CA MET A 148 -0.46 -8.42 10.60
C MET A 148 -1.45 -9.02 11.59
N ALA A 149 -1.15 -10.18 12.18
CA ALA A 149 -2.04 -10.86 13.12
C ALA A 149 -2.67 -9.93 14.18
N PRO A 150 -1.97 -8.94 14.75
CA PRO A 150 -2.57 -7.98 15.67
C PRO A 150 -3.65 -7.08 15.05
N LEU A 151 -3.62 -6.85 13.73
CA LEU A 151 -4.60 -5.99 13.03
C LEU A 151 -5.90 -6.71 12.70
N PHE A 152 -5.88 -8.05 12.62
CA PHE A 152 -7.06 -8.85 12.26
C PHE A 152 -7.97 -9.18 13.45
N THR A 153 -7.68 -8.66 14.64
CA THR A 153 -8.56 -8.88 15.81
C THR A 153 -9.92 -8.20 15.67
N GLY A 154 -10.07 -7.29 14.68
CA GLY A 154 -11.33 -6.58 14.41
C GLY A 154 -11.64 -5.44 15.40
N ASP A 155 -10.82 -5.26 16.41
CA ASP A 155 -10.97 -4.19 17.39
C ASP A 155 -10.07 -3.01 17.02
N ALA A 156 -10.57 -1.80 17.28
CA ALA A 156 -9.78 -0.58 17.16
C ALA A 156 -8.62 -0.60 18.16
N ILE A 157 -7.40 -0.74 17.69
CA ILE A 157 -6.21 -0.71 18.54
C ILE A 157 -5.57 0.68 18.42
N PRO A 158 -5.42 1.42 19.55
CA PRO A 158 -4.70 2.69 19.53
C PRO A 158 -3.24 2.53 19.03
N PRO A 159 -2.67 3.51 18.29
CA PRO A 159 -1.31 3.42 17.78
C PRO A 159 -0.24 3.05 18.82
N ALA A 160 -0.35 3.58 20.03
CA ALA A 160 0.58 3.28 21.12
C ALA A 160 0.49 1.81 21.60
N GLU A 161 -0.72 1.27 21.69
CA GLU A 161 -0.95 -0.11 22.09
C GLU A 161 -0.47 -1.07 20.98
N TYR A 162 -0.74 -0.74 19.73
CA TYR A 162 -0.23 -1.51 18.59
C TYR A 162 1.31 -1.53 18.56
N GLU A 163 1.96 -0.38 18.84
CA GLU A 163 3.40 -0.31 18.96
C GLU A 163 3.94 -1.23 20.07
N GLU A 164 3.28 -1.30 21.20
CA GLU A 164 3.64 -2.20 22.32
C GLU A 164 3.50 -3.67 21.89
N LEU A 165 2.43 -4.05 21.17
CA LEU A 165 2.22 -5.40 20.66
C LEU A 165 3.33 -5.80 19.68
N ILE A 166 3.68 -4.93 18.73
CA ILE A 166 4.80 -5.15 17.81
C ILE A 166 6.12 -5.25 18.59
N GLY A 167 6.32 -4.41 19.59
CA GLY A 167 7.51 -4.45 20.45
C GLY A 167 7.65 -5.77 21.22
N ALA A 168 6.53 -6.34 21.68
CA ALA A 168 6.49 -7.63 22.35
C ALA A 168 6.73 -8.81 21.38
N ALA A 169 6.13 -8.77 20.18
CA ALA A 169 6.20 -9.85 19.20
C ALA A 169 7.53 -9.88 18.42
N TYR A 170 8.02 -8.71 17.98
CA TYR A 170 9.15 -8.61 17.03
C TYR A 170 10.34 -7.84 17.61
N GLY A 171 10.21 -7.28 18.80
CA GLY A 171 11.26 -6.55 19.51
C GLY A 171 11.16 -5.02 19.40
N LYS A 172 11.61 -4.34 20.46
CA LYS A 172 11.50 -2.86 20.61
C LYS A 172 12.15 -2.06 19.48
N LYS A 173 13.18 -2.59 18.83
CA LYS A 173 13.84 -1.91 17.70
C LYS A 173 12.91 -1.82 16.49
N ILE A 174 12.20 -2.91 16.18
CA ILE A 174 11.22 -2.94 15.07
C ILE A 174 10.04 -2.02 15.38
N ALA A 175 9.53 -2.03 16.61
CA ALA A 175 8.49 -1.09 17.03
C ALA A 175 8.91 0.38 16.88
N ALA A 176 10.15 0.72 17.25
CA ALA A 176 10.68 2.07 17.08
C ALA A 176 10.86 2.47 15.59
N GLU A 177 11.24 1.54 14.73
CA GLU A 177 11.30 1.77 13.29
C GLU A 177 9.89 2.03 12.73
N LEU A 178 8.90 1.21 13.13
CA LEU A 178 7.50 1.38 12.73
C LEU A 178 6.92 2.74 13.14
N ARG A 179 7.22 3.20 14.35
CA ARG A 179 6.79 4.53 14.83
C ARG A 179 7.27 5.65 13.92
N ASN A 180 8.47 5.53 13.37
CA ASN A 180 9.10 6.55 12.52
C ASN A 180 8.84 6.35 11.03
N ALA A 181 8.17 5.27 10.66
CA ALA A 181 7.90 4.95 9.27
C ALA A 181 6.73 5.77 8.72
N GLU A 182 6.83 6.15 7.46
CA GLU A 182 5.78 6.84 6.71
C GLU A 182 5.45 6.08 5.43
N PHE A 183 4.17 6.00 5.13
CA PHE A 183 3.69 5.68 3.80
C PHE A 183 3.67 6.94 2.95
N THR A 184 4.36 6.91 1.81
CA THR A 184 4.41 8.02 0.86
C THR A 184 3.63 7.67 -0.40
N LEU A 185 2.56 8.45 -0.66
CA LEU A 185 1.76 8.31 -1.87
C LEU A 185 1.94 9.55 -2.74
N THR A 186 2.35 9.33 -3.98
CA THR A 186 2.43 10.36 -5.02
C THR A 186 1.25 10.21 -5.97
N VAL A 187 0.56 11.31 -6.28
CA VAL A 187 -0.56 11.31 -7.22
C VAL A 187 -0.33 12.37 -8.28
N ASP A 188 -0.21 11.95 -9.53
CA ASP A 188 -0.21 12.84 -10.68
C ASP A 188 -1.62 12.99 -11.22
N VAL A 189 -2.12 14.23 -11.34
CA VAL A 189 -3.43 14.56 -11.88
C VAL A 189 -3.34 15.41 -13.14
N PRO A 190 -4.26 15.25 -14.12
CA PRO A 190 -4.22 15.94 -15.40
C PRO A 190 -4.79 17.38 -15.34
N TYR A 191 -4.74 18.00 -14.17
CA TYR A 191 -5.19 19.38 -13.97
C TYR A 191 -4.34 20.08 -12.90
N LYS A 192 -4.47 21.42 -12.84
CA LYS A 192 -3.82 22.22 -11.81
C LYS A 192 -4.64 22.15 -10.53
N VAL A 193 -4.07 21.57 -9.48
CA VAL A 193 -4.66 21.49 -8.14
C VAL A 193 -4.56 22.85 -7.46
N GLN A 194 -5.67 23.35 -6.97
CA GLN A 194 -5.76 24.59 -6.20
C GLN A 194 -5.79 24.31 -4.69
N THR A 195 -6.49 23.25 -4.30
CA THR A 195 -6.62 22.82 -2.91
C THR A 195 -6.40 21.32 -2.79
N ALA A 196 -5.72 20.92 -1.75
CA ALA A 196 -5.60 19.51 -1.38
C ALA A 196 -5.78 19.34 0.12
N ARG A 197 -6.49 18.31 0.55
CA ARG A 197 -6.78 18.01 1.95
C ARG A 197 -6.66 16.52 2.18
N ILE A 198 -6.27 16.15 3.40
CA ILE A 198 -6.24 14.77 3.90
C ILE A 198 -6.92 14.72 5.26
N SER A 199 -7.65 13.65 5.56
CA SER A 199 -8.32 13.39 6.83
C SER A 199 -8.43 11.87 7.04
N PRO A 200 -8.33 11.37 8.27
CA PRO A 200 -8.09 12.08 9.52
C PRO A 200 -6.60 12.36 9.81
N ALA A 201 -5.66 11.65 9.18
CA ALA A 201 -4.24 11.73 9.49
C ALA A 201 -3.38 11.89 8.23
N GLY A 202 -2.23 12.53 8.38
CA GLY A 202 -1.24 12.70 7.32
C GLY A 202 -1.03 14.15 6.89
N THR A 203 -0.19 14.31 5.88
CA THR A 203 0.11 15.60 5.24
C THR A 203 -0.02 15.49 3.74
N VAL A 204 -0.44 16.57 3.07
CA VAL A 204 -0.47 16.65 1.61
C VAL A 204 0.23 17.91 1.15
N THR A 205 1.14 17.78 0.18
CA THR A 205 1.84 18.87 -0.46
C THR A 205 1.61 18.81 -1.97
N VAL A 206 1.25 19.92 -2.58
CA VAL A 206 1.00 20.01 -4.01
C VAL A 206 2.15 20.71 -4.71
N GLN A 207 2.61 20.14 -5.80
CA GLN A 207 3.62 20.69 -6.70
C GLN A 207 3.02 20.82 -8.10
N THR A 208 3.12 22.00 -8.70
CA THR A 208 2.76 22.18 -10.10
C THR A 208 3.85 21.60 -10.99
N LYS A 209 3.54 20.59 -11.81
CA LYS A 209 4.49 20.00 -12.77
C LYS A 209 4.55 20.79 -14.08
N THR A 210 3.40 21.18 -14.56
CA THR A 210 3.22 22.01 -15.79
C THR A 210 2.07 22.97 -15.57
N GLU A 211 1.82 23.85 -16.54
CA GLU A 211 0.64 24.73 -16.48
C GLU A 211 -0.70 23.98 -16.35
N LYS A 212 -0.74 22.71 -16.75
CA LYS A 212 -1.96 21.90 -16.82
C LYS A 212 -1.98 20.70 -15.89
N THR A 213 -0.88 20.36 -15.21
CA THR A 213 -0.77 19.14 -14.41
C THR A 213 -0.17 19.43 -13.05
N SER A 214 -0.61 18.71 -12.04
CA SER A 214 -0.07 18.79 -10.69
C SER A 214 0.32 17.41 -10.16
N ARG A 215 1.21 17.42 -9.18
CA ARG A 215 1.60 16.27 -8.37
C ARG A 215 1.26 16.56 -6.92
N ALA A 216 0.48 15.71 -6.29
CA ALA A 216 0.28 15.70 -4.86
C ALA A 216 1.23 14.66 -4.22
N LEU A 217 1.95 15.07 -3.20
CA LEU A 217 2.75 14.22 -2.34
C LEU A 217 2.05 14.11 -0.99
N ILE A 218 1.63 12.90 -0.66
CA ILE A 218 0.85 12.56 0.53
C ILE A 218 1.76 11.70 1.41
N ARG A 219 1.84 12.05 2.70
CA ARG A 219 2.56 11.26 3.71
C ARG A 219 1.62 10.93 4.85
N ILE A 220 1.57 9.67 5.19
CA ILE A 220 0.74 9.15 6.28
C ILE A 220 1.67 8.39 7.22
N PRO A 221 1.71 8.75 8.53
CA PRO A 221 2.43 7.96 9.51
C PRO A 221 1.94 6.50 9.46
N LEU A 222 2.86 5.55 9.39
CA LEU A 222 2.50 4.16 9.15
C LEU A 222 1.65 3.58 10.28
N LEU A 223 1.93 3.95 11.53
CA LEU A 223 1.09 3.55 12.67
C LEU A 223 -0.36 4.04 12.55
N GLU A 224 -0.56 5.28 12.11
CA GLU A 224 -1.90 5.83 11.90
C GLU A 224 -2.64 5.09 10.78
N LEU A 225 -1.94 4.76 9.70
CA LEU A 225 -2.51 3.99 8.60
C LEU A 225 -2.96 2.60 9.07
N LEU A 226 -2.14 1.92 9.88
CA LEU A 226 -2.39 0.56 10.37
C LEU A 226 -3.49 0.49 11.44
N CYS A 227 -3.62 1.53 12.27
CA CYS A 227 -4.57 1.56 13.37
C CYS A 227 -5.88 2.30 13.01
N THR A 228 -6.00 2.81 11.79
CA THR A 228 -7.21 3.50 11.34
C THR A 228 -8.36 2.50 11.20
N VAL A 229 -9.43 2.72 11.95
CA VAL A 229 -10.69 1.96 11.85
C VAL A 229 -11.66 2.56 10.83
N GLY A 230 -11.39 3.75 10.35
CA GLY A 230 -12.19 4.46 9.36
C GLY A 230 -11.44 4.63 8.04
N MET A 231 -11.95 5.54 7.23
CA MET A 231 -11.40 5.84 5.92
C MET A 231 -10.48 7.05 5.98
N ILE A 232 -9.28 6.91 5.43
CA ILE A 232 -8.42 8.06 5.12
C ILE A 232 -8.81 8.56 3.74
N GLU A 233 -9.22 9.81 3.66
CA GLU A 233 -9.63 10.44 2.40
C GLU A 233 -8.67 11.57 2.03
N VAL A 234 -8.21 11.56 0.78
CA VAL A 234 -7.42 12.64 0.18
C VAL A 234 -8.25 13.26 -0.93
N GLN A 235 -8.54 14.55 -0.82
CA GLN A 235 -9.25 15.32 -1.83
C GLN A 235 -8.30 16.30 -2.52
N MET A 236 -8.36 16.38 -3.85
CA MET A 236 -7.59 17.29 -4.70
C MET A 236 -8.54 17.97 -5.67
N GLN A 237 -8.55 19.31 -5.68
CA GLN A 237 -9.42 20.12 -6.53
C GLN A 237 -8.67 21.33 -7.12
#